data_d418c40394cf9ca0c81f02424bcb1114
#
_entry.id   d418c40394cf9ca0c81f02424bcb1114
#
_cell.length_a   1.000
_cell.length_b   1.000
_cell.length_c   1.000
_cell.angle_alpha   90.00
_cell.angle_beta   90.00
_cell.angle_gamma   90.00
#
_symmetry.space_group_name_H-M   'P 1'
#
loop_
_entity.id
_entity.type
_entity.pdbx_description
1 polymer ?
#
loop_
_entity_poly.entity_id
_entity_poly.type
_entity_poly.pdbx_seq_one_letter_code
_entity_poly.pdbx_strand_id
1 'polypeptide(L)'
;ELAKSSGLHVIGVESDPAKAASARLKLSAAGLYGTHATIIEANPDKAPLPPYFANLVVSARTVNGGVMPAGAKQMLRPYGGVMIAGQPGKLTHSKRGSLEGAGEWTHQYSNPANTTCSDDQLVKGPLGMLWFNDLGQEMTSRHGRAPSPLYSRGIIFSEGLDSLVAVDAYNGTKLWEYSLPGILRPYHGDDLMGTSGTGSNYCVSEDSVYVRRDDHCLRIDIKTGKLIKKFTAPKAANGKPGTWGYIAFVDGQLFGSLANSKHVVTYRYRPG
;
A
#
# COMPACT_ATOMS: atom_id res chain seq x y z
N GLU A 1 22.91 -17.31 -1.97
CA GLU A 1 23.38 -15.98 -2.41
C GLU A 1 22.24 -14.97 -2.43
N LEU A 2 21.17 -15.13 -3.24
CA LEU A 2 20.11 -14.13 -3.40
C LEU A 2 19.52 -13.70 -2.05
N ALA A 3 19.18 -14.64 -1.18
CA ALA A 3 18.64 -14.35 0.17
C ALA A 3 19.64 -13.65 1.12
N LYS A 4 20.95 -13.73 0.85
CA LYS A 4 21.97 -13.04 1.64
C LYS A 4 22.30 -11.65 1.12
N SER A 5 22.26 -11.48 -0.21
CA SER A 5 22.71 -10.26 -0.88
C SER A 5 21.58 -9.28 -1.19
N SER A 6 20.34 -9.63 -0.88
CA SER A 6 19.18 -8.77 -1.10
C SER A 6 18.27 -8.77 0.13
N GLY A 7 17.41 -7.78 0.24
CA GLY A 7 16.33 -7.74 1.25
C GLY A 7 15.10 -8.58 0.87
N LEU A 8 15.22 -9.45 -0.14
CA LEU A 8 14.09 -10.25 -0.60
C LEU A 8 13.87 -11.50 0.27
N HIS A 9 12.61 -11.81 0.56
CA HIS A 9 12.22 -13.13 1.00
C HIS A 9 12.12 -14.05 -0.22
N VAL A 10 12.93 -15.11 -0.26
CA VAL A 10 13.04 -16.00 -1.42
C VAL A 10 12.16 -17.24 -1.23
N ILE A 11 11.22 -17.47 -2.16
CA ILE A 11 10.41 -18.68 -2.19
C ILE A 11 10.91 -19.54 -3.36
N GLY A 12 11.56 -20.66 -3.06
CA GLY A 12 11.96 -21.66 -4.05
C GLY A 12 10.88 -22.71 -4.21
N VAL A 13 10.60 -23.09 -5.46
CA VAL A 13 9.70 -24.21 -5.78
C VAL A 13 10.51 -25.30 -6.48
N GLU A 14 10.53 -26.49 -5.93
CA GLU A 14 11.28 -27.65 -6.42
C GLU A 14 10.40 -28.89 -6.40
N SER A 15 10.36 -29.62 -7.53
CA SER A 15 9.55 -30.82 -7.69
C SER A 15 10.25 -32.10 -7.24
N ASP A 16 11.58 -32.09 -7.15
CA ASP A 16 12.38 -33.22 -6.70
C ASP A 16 12.49 -33.20 -5.16
N PRO A 17 11.93 -34.18 -4.45
CA PRO A 17 11.94 -34.21 -2.97
C PRO A 17 13.36 -34.18 -2.38
N ALA A 18 14.31 -34.89 -3.02
CA ALA A 18 15.68 -34.93 -2.52
C ALA A 18 16.40 -33.59 -2.67
N LYS A 19 16.18 -32.89 -3.80
CA LYS A 19 16.70 -31.53 -3.98
C LYS A 19 16.05 -30.54 -3.04
N ALA A 20 14.73 -30.61 -2.84
CA ALA A 20 14.01 -29.78 -1.90
C ALA A 20 14.52 -29.97 -0.45
N ALA A 21 14.70 -31.22 -0.01
CA ALA A 21 15.25 -31.55 1.30
C ALA A 21 16.70 -31.04 1.46
N SER A 22 17.55 -31.27 0.46
CA SER A 22 18.93 -30.77 0.46
C SER A 22 19.00 -29.23 0.53
N ALA A 23 18.14 -28.54 -0.21
CA ALA A 23 18.06 -27.07 -0.17
C ALA A 23 17.62 -26.55 1.21
N ARG A 24 16.61 -27.17 1.83
CA ARG A 24 16.15 -26.83 3.19
C ARG A 24 17.27 -27.00 4.21
N LEU A 25 18.01 -28.14 4.17
CA LEU A 25 19.14 -28.37 5.07
C LEU A 25 20.24 -27.32 4.93
N LYS A 26 20.63 -26.98 3.68
CA LYS A 26 21.65 -25.94 3.42
C LYS A 26 21.21 -24.57 3.90
N LEU A 27 19.96 -24.20 3.70
CA LEU A 27 19.40 -22.93 4.15
C LEU A 27 19.29 -22.88 5.69
N SER A 28 18.91 -23.98 6.32
CA SER A 28 18.87 -24.11 7.78
C SER A 28 20.28 -23.98 8.39
N ALA A 29 21.26 -24.67 7.85
CA ALA A 29 22.64 -24.56 8.29
C ALA A 29 23.22 -23.15 8.13
N ALA A 30 22.69 -22.36 7.17
CA ALA A 30 23.06 -20.97 6.96
C ALA A 30 22.22 -19.96 7.80
N GLY A 31 21.29 -20.44 8.62
CA GLY A 31 20.38 -19.57 9.40
C GLY A 31 19.38 -18.77 8.58
N LEU A 32 19.08 -19.20 7.34
CA LEU A 32 18.24 -18.45 6.41
C LEU A 32 16.84 -19.06 6.21
N TYR A 33 16.67 -20.36 6.51
CA TYR A 33 15.41 -21.05 6.29
C TYR A 33 14.29 -20.53 7.20
N GLY A 34 13.14 -20.25 6.62
CA GLY A 34 11.97 -19.72 7.35
C GLY A 34 12.00 -18.19 7.53
N THR A 35 13.17 -17.57 7.64
CA THR A 35 13.29 -16.12 7.83
C THR A 35 13.53 -15.35 6.54
N HIS A 36 14.45 -15.82 5.70
CA HIS A 36 14.83 -15.17 4.44
C HIS A 36 14.55 -16.03 3.21
N ALA A 37 14.38 -17.34 3.40
CA ALA A 37 14.11 -18.25 2.30
C ALA A 37 13.22 -19.41 2.73
N THR A 38 12.32 -19.82 1.86
CA THR A 38 11.43 -20.97 2.04
C THR A 38 11.48 -21.85 0.78
N ILE A 39 11.47 -23.18 0.95
CA ILE A 39 11.41 -24.14 -0.16
C ILE A 39 10.08 -24.89 -0.10
N ILE A 40 9.32 -24.77 -1.17
CA ILE A 40 8.06 -25.50 -1.38
C ILE A 40 8.36 -26.68 -2.32
N GLU A 41 8.02 -27.90 -1.87
CA GLU A 41 8.07 -29.10 -2.70
C GLU A 41 6.78 -29.17 -3.51
N ALA A 42 6.86 -28.80 -4.77
CA ALA A 42 5.72 -28.80 -5.69
C ALA A 42 6.18 -28.73 -7.13
N ASN A 43 5.29 -29.10 -8.05
CA ASN A 43 5.51 -28.84 -9.46
C ASN A 43 5.48 -27.31 -9.72
N PRO A 44 6.56 -26.72 -10.27
CA PRO A 44 6.59 -25.28 -10.55
C PRO A 44 5.47 -24.76 -11.47
N ASP A 45 4.93 -25.60 -12.33
CA ASP A 45 3.81 -25.24 -13.22
C ASP A 45 2.45 -25.22 -12.49
N LYS A 46 2.39 -25.80 -11.29
CA LYS A 46 1.18 -25.91 -10.43
C LYS A 46 1.51 -25.52 -9.00
N ALA A 47 2.46 -24.62 -8.80
CA ALA A 47 2.86 -24.19 -7.47
C ALA A 47 1.66 -23.57 -6.71
N PRO A 48 1.41 -23.97 -5.44
CA PRO A 48 0.31 -23.48 -4.64
C PRO A 48 0.63 -22.09 -4.08
N LEU A 49 0.86 -21.13 -4.96
CA LEU A 49 1.21 -19.76 -4.63
C LEU A 49 0.11 -18.81 -5.10
N PRO A 50 -0.21 -17.78 -4.32
CA PRO A 50 -1.24 -16.81 -4.69
C PRO A 50 -0.81 -16.00 -5.93
N PRO A 51 -1.76 -15.42 -6.67
CA PRO A 51 -1.45 -14.46 -7.73
C PRO A 51 -0.89 -13.17 -7.15
N TYR A 52 -0.19 -12.39 -7.95
CA TYR A 52 0.18 -10.99 -7.75
C TYR A 52 1.18 -10.68 -6.63
N PHE A 53 1.71 -11.65 -5.91
CA PHE A 53 2.53 -11.38 -4.71
C PHE A 53 4.02 -11.13 -4.98
N ALA A 54 4.55 -11.64 -6.12
CA ALA A 54 5.98 -11.69 -6.36
C ALA A 54 6.53 -10.39 -6.98
N ASN A 55 7.50 -9.77 -6.33
CA ASN A 55 8.25 -8.64 -6.88
C ASN A 55 9.21 -9.07 -7.98
N LEU A 56 9.75 -10.30 -7.87
CA LEU A 56 10.69 -10.89 -8.81
C LEU A 56 10.37 -12.37 -9.03
N VAL A 57 10.32 -12.79 -10.28
CA VAL A 57 10.24 -14.22 -10.66
C VAL A 57 11.41 -14.58 -11.55
N VAL A 58 12.12 -15.64 -11.18
CA VAL A 58 13.23 -16.22 -11.96
C VAL A 58 13.05 -17.73 -12.04
N SER A 59 13.57 -18.37 -13.08
CA SER A 59 13.49 -19.83 -13.21
C SER A 59 14.77 -20.42 -13.77
N ALA A 60 15.30 -21.43 -13.08
CA ALA A 60 16.44 -22.22 -13.56
C ALA A 60 16.16 -22.93 -14.89
N ARG A 61 14.89 -23.23 -15.22
CA ARG A 61 14.52 -23.81 -16.52
C ARG A 61 14.96 -22.91 -17.67
N THR A 62 14.77 -21.60 -17.56
CA THR A 62 15.14 -20.67 -18.64
C THR A 62 16.65 -20.52 -18.80
N VAL A 63 17.40 -20.69 -17.71
CA VAL A 63 18.88 -20.70 -17.74
C VAL A 63 19.39 -21.89 -18.58
N ASN A 64 18.68 -23.01 -18.57
CA ASN A 64 19.01 -24.21 -19.33
C ASN A 64 18.29 -24.28 -20.69
N GLY A 65 17.77 -23.14 -21.18
CA GLY A 65 17.10 -23.10 -22.50
C GLY A 65 15.64 -23.54 -22.50
N GLY A 66 15.07 -23.87 -21.33
CA GLY A 66 13.65 -24.21 -21.21
C GLY A 66 12.75 -22.97 -21.08
N VAL A 67 11.45 -23.21 -20.93
CA VAL A 67 10.45 -22.17 -20.82
C VAL A 67 10.14 -21.82 -19.34
N MET A 68 9.69 -20.60 -19.10
CA MET A 68 9.21 -20.16 -17.80
C MET A 68 8.04 -21.04 -17.33
N PRO A 69 7.95 -21.43 -16.05
CA PRO A 69 6.82 -22.19 -15.53
C PRO A 69 5.47 -21.52 -15.82
N ALA A 70 4.45 -22.34 -16.08
CA ALA A 70 3.08 -21.87 -16.22
C ALA A 70 2.64 -21.12 -14.94
N GLY A 71 1.88 -20.04 -15.10
CA GLY A 71 1.45 -19.22 -13.93
C GLY A 71 2.50 -18.22 -13.42
N ALA A 72 3.78 -18.31 -13.81
CA ALA A 72 4.82 -17.39 -13.37
C ALA A 72 4.44 -15.90 -13.57
N LYS A 73 3.83 -15.59 -14.72
CA LYS A 73 3.34 -14.24 -15.03
C LYS A 73 2.21 -13.80 -14.09
N GLN A 74 1.35 -14.74 -13.66
CA GLN A 74 0.24 -14.43 -12.75
C GLN A 74 0.72 -14.13 -11.33
N MET A 75 1.84 -14.74 -10.90
CA MET A 75 2.45 -14.49 -9.60
C MET A 75 3.08 -13.10 -9.49
N LEU A 76 3.49 -12.51 -10.62
CA LEU A 76 4.08 -11.16 -10.60
C LEU A 76 3.07 -10.13 -10.10
N ARG A 77 3.52 -9.28 -9.16
CA ARG A 77 2.71 -8.15 -8.71
C ARG A 77 2.48 -7.15 -9.85
N PRO A 78 1.27 -6.61 -9.99
CA PRO A 78 1.02 -5.47 -10.85
C PRO A 78 1.87 -4.25 -10.45
N TYR A 79 2.02 -3.30 -11.35
CA TYR A 79 2.77 -2.06 -11.14
C TYR A 79 4.25 -2.26 -10.77
N GLY A 80 4.90 -3.26 -11.36
CA GLY A 80 6.36 -3.32 -11.28
C GLY A 80 6.99 -4.66 -10.95
N GLY A 81 6.23 -5.76 -10.82
CA GLY A 81 6.81 -7.10 -10.72
C GLY A 81 7.68 -7.41 -11.94
N VAL A 82 8.87 -7.96 -11.71
CA VAL A 82 9.87 -8.23 -12.75
C VAL A 82 10.03 -9.74 -12.95
N MET A 83 10.02 -10.17 -14.19
CA MET A 83 10.38 -11.53 -14.59
C MET A 83 11.70 -11.51 -15.34
N ILE A 84 12.65 -12.33 -14.90
CA ILE A 84 13.94 -12.50 -15.57
C ILE A 84 14.00 -13.91 -16.17
N ALA A 85 14.31 -13.99 -17.44
CA ALA A 85 14.42 -15.22 -18.20
C ALA A 85 15.66 -15.22 -19.12
N GLY A 86 16.12 -16.39 -19.51
CA GLY A 86 17.22 -16.54 -20.46
C GLY A 86 18.47 -17.15 -19.86
N GLN A 87 19.47 -17.35 -20.70
CA GLN A 87 20.76 -17.93 -20.35
C GLN A 87 21.74 -16.86 -19.84
N PRO A 88 22.75 -17.21 -19.04
CA PRO A 88 23.82 -16.31 -18.66
C PRO A 88 24.41 -15.55 -19.87
N GLY A 89 24.53 -14.23 -19.76
CA GLY A 89 24.96 -13.36 -20.85
C GLY A 89 23.87 -12.98 -21.89
N LYS A 90 22.68 -13.61 -21.82
CA LYS A 90 21.52 -13.32 -22.69
C LYS A 90 20.22 -13.26 -21.86
N LEU A 91 20.27 -12.61 -20.71
CA LEU A 91 19.09 -12.43 -19.87
C LEU A 91 18.16 -11.37 -20.46
N THR A 92 16.89 -11.69 -20.47
CA THR A 92 15.81 -10.76 -20.77
C THR A 92 15.01 -10.49 -19.48
N HIS A 93 14.50 -9.30 -19.35
CA HIS A 93 13.60 -8.96 -18.26
C HIS A 93 12.33 -8.30 -18.80
N SER A 94 11.20 -8.64 -18.20
CA SER A 94 9.93 -8.02 -18.47
C SER A 94 9.35 -7.50 -17.16
N LYS A 95 8.72 -6.33 -17.23
CA LYS A 95 8.08 -5.68 -16.09
C LYS A 95 6.57 -5.73 -16.28
N ARG A 96 5.84 -6.16 -15.24
CA ARG A 96 4.38 -6.16 -15.27
C ARG A 96 3.85 -4.73 -15.10
N GLY A 97 2.94 -4.33 -15.97
CA GLY A 97 2.20 -3.07 -15.91
C GLY A 97 1.06 -3.08 -14.89
N SER A 98 0.11 -2.19 -15.09
CA SER A 98 -1.15 -2.14 -14.34
C SER A 98 -1.95 -3.44 -14.50
N LEU A 99 -2.89 -3.65 -13.61
CA LEU A 99 -3.90 -4.68 -13.75
C LEU A 99 -5.11 -4.05 -14.44
N GLU A 100 -5.34 -4.44 -15.68
CA GLU A 100 -6.46 -3.92 -16.47
C GLU A 100 -7.80 -4.23 -15.79
N GLY A 101 -8.66 -3.24 -15.67
CA GLY A 101 -9.95 -3.32 -14.98
C GLY A 101 -9.87 -3.17 -13.45
N ALA A 102 -8.68 -3.01 -12.87
CA ALA A 102 -8.57 -2.65 -11.45
C ALA A 102 -8.94 -1.19 -11.24
N GLY A 103 -9.86 -0.94 -10.31
CA GLY A 103 -10.28 0.39 -9.91
C GLY A 103 -9.31 1.05 -8.92
N GLU A 104 -9.59 2.29 -8.58
CA GLU A 104 -8.86 3.07 -7.59
C GLU A 104 -9.79 3.60 -6.49
N TRP A 105 -9.21 4.02 -5.37
CA TRP A 105 -9.90 4.65 -4.25
C TRP A 105 -9.05 5.81 -3.74
N THR A 106 -9.08 6.93 -4.45
CA THR A 106 -8.13 8.04 -4.28
C THR A 106 -8.54 9.08 -3.25
N HIS A 107 -9.81 9.05 -2.82
CA HIS A 107 -10.40 9.98 -1.85
C HIS A 107 -11.22 9.21 -0.83
N GLN A 108 -11.59 9.84 0.26
CA GLN A 108 -12.35 9.26 1.37
C GLN A 108 -13.56 8.43 0.90
N TYR A 109 -14.27 8.91 -0.10
CA TYR A 109 -15.46 8.27 -0.66
C TYR A 109 -15.25 7.88 -2.12
N SER A 110 -14.18 7.15 -2.39
CA SER A 110 -13.75 6.61 -3.67
C SER A 110 -13.00 7.62 -4.56
N ASN A 111 -13.59 8.70 -4.95
CA ASN A 111 -13.08 9.64 -5.93
C ASN A 111 -13.45 11.10 -5.56
N PRO A 112 -12.97 12.10 -6.30
CA PRO A 112 -13.27 13.52 -6.00
C PRO A 112 -14.76 13.87 -5.99
N ALA A 113 -15.59 13.12 -6.73
CA ALA A 113 -17.04 13.30 -6.77
C ALA A 113 -17.76 12.66 -5.58
N ASN A 114 -17.05 11.96 -4.69
CA ASN A 114 -17.61 11.27 -3.52
C ASN A 114 -18.69 10.24 -3.89
N THR A 115 -18.47 9.46 -4.93
CA THR A 115 -19.47 8.51 -5.45
C THR A 115 -19.68 7.29 -4.55
N THR A 116 -18.76 7.05 -3.58
CA THR A 116 -18.74 5.85 -2.72
C THR A 116 -18.71 4.53 -3.49
N CYS A 117 -18.37 4.58 -4.75
CA CYS A 117 -18.30 3.45 -5.66
C CYS A 117 -16.97 3.46 -6.42
N SER A 118 -16.29 2.34 -6.42
CA SER A 118 -15.10 2.13 -7.24
C SER A 118 -15.51 1.79 -8.67
N ASP A 119 -14.67 2.12 -9.62
CA ASP A 119 -14.75 1.69 -11.03
C ASP A 119 -14.11 0.32 -11.28
N ASP A 120 -13.78 -0.42 -10.22
CA ASP A 120 -13.19 -1.77 -10.29
C ASP A 120 -14.13 -2.76 -10.98
N GLN A 121 -13.59 -3.49 -11.95
CA GLN A 121 -14.32 -4.51 -12.73
C GLN A 121 -13.89 -5.94 -12.40
N LEU A 122 -12.87 -6.11 -11.55
CA LEU A 122 -12.22 -7.38 -11.28
C LEU A 122 -12.72 -8.06 -10.03
N VAL A 123 -13.08 -7.30 -9.00
CA VAL A 123 -13.51 -7.85 -7.71
C VAL A 123 -14.86 -8.54 -7.87
N LYS A 124 -14.86 -9.86 -7.63
CA LYS A 124 -16.05 -10.73 -7.70
C LYS A 124 -16.00 -11.72 -6.54
N GLY A 125 -17.19 -12.08 -6.05
CA GLY A 125 -17.26 -13.12 -5.02
C GLY A 125 -17.04 -14.53 -5.59
N PRO A 126 -16.64 -15.49 -4.73
CA PRO A 126 -16.33 -15.32 -3.32
C PRO A 126 -14.97 -14.63 -3.10
N LEU A 127 -14.88 -13.79 -2.08
CA LEU A 127 -13.63 -13.10 -1.74
C LEU A 127 -12.71 -14.01 -0.96
N GLY A 128 -11.41 -13.87 -1.18
CA GLY A 128 -10.34 -14.53 -0.44
C GLY A 128 -9.36 -13.55 0.17
N MET A 129 -8.55 -14.03 1.11
CA MET A 129 -7.47 -13.26 1.70
C MET A 129 -6.25 -13.34 0.78
N LEU A 130 -5.71 -12.21 0.35
CA LEU A 130 -4.50 -12.16 -0.46
C LEU A 130 -3.24 -12.20 0.40
N TRP A 131 -3.23 -11.44 1.48
CA TRP A 131 -2.14 -11.39 2.46
C TRP A 131 -2.66 -10.93 3.82
N PHE A 132 -1.84 -11.11 4.86
CA PHE A 132 -2.04 -10.60 6.21
C PHE A 132 -0.69 -10.08 6.74
N ASN A 133 -0.67 -8.89 7.31
CA ASN A 133 0.51 -8.32 7.95
C ASN A 133 0.10 -7.35 9.06
N ASP A 134 0.84 -7.34 10.15
CA ASP A 134 0.78 -6.31 11.18
C ASP A 134 1.79 -5.22 10.81
N LEU A 135 1.30 -4.04 10.48
CA LEU A 135 2.13 -2.90 10.06
C LEU A 135 2.78 -2.16 11.24
N GLY A 136 2.40 -2.51 12.46
CA GLY A 136 2.87 -1.83 13.68
C GLY A 136 2.37 -0.38 13.80
N GLN A 137 1.35 -0.01 13.04
CA GLN A 137 0.76 1.33 13.07
C GLN A 137 -0.36 1.39 14.12
N GLU A 138 -0.29 2.36 15.02
CA GLU A 138 -1.37 2.62 15.96
C GLU A 138 -2.55 3.27 15.24
N MET A 139 -3.69 2.58 15.25
CA MET A 139 -4.91 3.01 14.59
C MET A 139 -5.87 3.67 15.58
N THR A 140 -6.83 4.43 15.07
CA THR A 140 -7.94 4.93 15.89
C THR A 140 -8.75 3.77 16.46
N SER A 141 -9.40 3.98 17.62
CA SER A 141 -10.32 2.98 18.16
C SER A 141 -11.45 2.68 17.18
N ARG A 142 -12.09 1.51 17.33
CA ARG A 142 -13.23 1.10 16.49
C ARG A 142 -14.41 2.08 16.48
N HIS A 143 -14.51 2.93 17.49
CA HIS A 143 -15.51 3.98 17.59
C HIS A 143 -15.02 5.32 17.03
N GLY A 144 -13.71 5.42 16.74
CA GLY A 144 -13.13 6.59 16.10
C GLY A 144 -13.56 6.70 14.64
N ARG A 145 -13.67 7.94 14.16
CA ARG A 145 -13.96 8.22 12.74
C ARG A 145 -12.66 8.40 11.96
N ALA A 146 -11.92 7.30 11.81
CA ALA A 146 -10.74 7.31 10.96
C ALA A 146 -11.09 7.56 9.50
N PRO A 147 -10.21 8.23 8.75
CA PRO A 147 -10.29 8.24 7.29
C PRO A 147 -10.22 6.82 6.74
N SER A 148 -10.89 6.56 5.61
CA SER A 148 -10.75 5.28 4.93
C SER A 148 -9.33 5.13 4.40
N PRO A 149 -8.77 3.90 4.36
CA PRO A 149 -7.57 3.65 3.57
C PRO A 149 -7.82 4.03 2.11
N LEU A 150 -6.81 4.63 1.48
CA LEU A 150 -6.85 4.96 0.05
C LEU A 150 -6.03 3.96 -0.74
N TYR A 151 -6.40 3.78 -2.00
CA TYR A 151 -5.69 2.89 -2.91
C TYR A 151 -5.45 3.57 -4.25
N SER A 152 -4.22 3.54 -4.70
CA SER A 152 -3.84 3.95 -6.05
C SER A 152 -2.61 3.19 -6.52
N ARG A 153 -2.63 2.74 -7.79
CA ARG A 153 -1.49 2.15 -8.50
C ARG A 153 -0.76 1.02 -7.74
N GLY A 154 -1.55 0.17 -7.07
CA GLY A 154 -1.01 -0.96 -6.33
C GLY A 154 -0.44 -0.62 -4.95
N ILE A 155 -0.74 0.55 -4.42
CA ILE A 155 -0.33 0.99 -3.09
C ILE A 155 -1.57 1.31 -2.26
N ILE A 156 -1.63 0.77 -1.06
CA ILE A 156 -2.60 1.16 -0.03
C ILE A 156 -1.95 2.20 0.87
N PHE A 157 -2.66 3.28 1.15
CA PHE A 157 -2.27 4.31 2.11
C PHE A 157 -3.19 4.23 3.31
N SER A 158 -2.63 4.16 4.50
CA SER A 158 -3.37 4.11 5.75
C SER A 158 -2.86 5.17 6.69
N GLU A 159 -3.76 6.01 7.20
CA GLU A 159 -3.44 7.02 8.18
C GLU A 159 -3.75 6.49 9.58
N GLY A 160 -2.76 6.46 10.45
CA GLY A 160 -2.86 6.12 11.86
C GLY A 160 -2.84 7.34 12.76
N LEU A 161 -2.70 7.13 14.07
CA LEU A 161 -2.73 8.22 15.04
C LEU A 161 -1.61 9.23 14.85
N ASP A 162 -0.43 8.77 14.44
CA ASP A 162 0.79 9.58 14.39
C ASP A 162 1.58 9.43 13.07
N SER A 163 1.06 8.70 12.10
CA SER A 163 1.77 8.44 10.84
C SER A 163 0.83 8.13 9.67
N LEU A 164 1.38 8.30 8.47
CA LEU A 164 0.83 7.77 7.23
C LEU A 164 1.74 6.65 6.74
N VAL A 165 1.19 5.47 6.49
CA VAL A 165 1.91 4.29 6.01
C VAL A 165 1.47 3.96 4.59
N ALA A 166 2.42 3.64 3.73
CA ALA A 166 2.18 3.07 2.42
C ALA A 166 2.56 1.59 2.38
N VAL A 167 1.69 0.79 1.83
CA VAL A 167 1.80 -0.67 1.79
C VAL A 167 1.59 -1.14 0.35
N ASP A 168 2.39 -2.11 -0.08
CA ASP A 168 2.12 -2.82 -1.32
C ASP A 168 0.79 -3.57 -1.22
N ALA A 169 -0.16 -3.23 -2.07
CA ALA A 169 -1.52 -3.76 -2.03
C ALA A 169 -1.60 -5.27 -2.32
N TYR A 170 -0.57 -5.84 -2.95
CA TYR A 170 -0.60 -7.23 -3.42
C TYR A 170 0.15 -8.20 -2.52
N ASN A 171 1.04 -7.71 -1.66
CA ASN A 171 1.81 -8.58 -0.76
C ASN A 171 1.99 -8.05 0.67
N GLY A 172 1.41 -6.89 0.99
CA GLY A 172 1.43 -6.35 2.35
C GLY A 172 2.77 -5.78 2.80
N THR A 173 3.76 -5.65 1.93
CA THR A 173 5.07 -5.09 2.30
C THR A 173 4.94 -3.60 2.61
N LYS A 174 5.37 -3.18 3.80
CA LYS A 174 5.47 -1.76 4.14
C LYS A 174 6.53 -1.09 3.25
N LEU A 175 6.11 -0.13 2.44
CA LEU A 175 6.97 0.58 1.48
C LEU A 175 7.67 1.75 2.15
N TRP A 176 6.91 2.54 2.89
CA TRP A 176 7.41 3.67 3.67
C TRP A 176 6.41 4.09 4.74
N GLU A 177 6.90 4.89 5.67
CA GLU A 177 6.12 5.52 6.72
C GLU A 177 6.54 6.98 6.85
N TYR A 178 5.56 7.88 6.91
CA TYR A 178 5.76 9.31 7.10
C TYR A 178 5.21 9.73 8.46
N SER A 179 6.05 10.30 9.32
CA SER A 179 5.66 10.72 10.66
C SER A 179 4.75 11.96 10.61
N LEU A 180 3.58 11.85 11.25
CA LEU A 180 2.55 12.87 11.37
C LEU A 180 2.02 12.89 12.82
N PRO A 181 2.85 13.28 13.83
CA PRO A 181 2.46 13.17 15.22
C PRO A 181 1.13 13.86 15.51
N GLY A 182 0.18 13.13 16.09
CA GLY A 182 -1.12 13.61 16.51
C GLY A 182 -2.15 13.81 15.41
N ILE A 183 -1.89 13.40 14.17
CA ILE A 183 -2.77 13.68 13.02
C ILE A 183 -4.21 13.18 13.23
N LEU A 184 -4.38 12.00 13.81
CA LEU A 184 -5.69 11.41 14.10
C LEU A 184 -6.01 11.33 15.60
N ARG A 185 -5.16 11.79 16.50
CA ARG A 185 -5.43 11.73 17.95
C ARG A 185 -6.73 12.42 18.36
N PRO A 186 -7.19 13.53 17.74
CA PRO A 186 -8.49 14.11 18.03
C PRO A 186 -9.69 13.19 17.73
N TYR A 187 -9.48 12.13 16.98
CA TYR A 187 -10.49 11.14 16.57
C TYR A 187 -10.36 9.80 17.29
N HIS A 188 -9.41 9.72 18.23
CA HIS A 188 -9.18 8.53 19.04
C HIS A 188 -9.98 8.61 20.34
N GLY A 189 -10.65 7.52 20.68
CA GLY A 189 -11.43 7.39 21.92
C GLY A 189 -12.92 7.26 21.69
N ASP A 190 -13.62 6.99 22.78
CA ASP A 190 -15.09 6.79 22.78
C ASP A 190 -15.86 8.11 22.83
N ASP A 191 -15.20 9.18 23.22
CA ASP A 191 -15.75 10.52 23.19
C ASP A 191 -15.76 11.05 21.76
N LEU A 192 -16.75 10.62 21.01
CA LEU A 192 -16.95 10.98 19.61
C LEU A 192 -17.11 12.49 19.45
N MET A 193 -16.02 13.14 19.29
CA MET A 193 -15.97 14.47 18.75
C MET A 193 -16.16 14.38 17.25
N GLY A 194 -17.39 14.53 16.79
CA GLY A 194 -17.65 14.68 15.37
C GLY A 194 -17.01 15.98 14.91
N THR A 195 -15.80 15.96 14.42
CA THR A 195 -15.22 17.14 13.77
C THR A 195 -15.61 17.13 12.31
N SER A 196 -15.99 18.30 11.81
CA SER A 196 -16.31 18.56 10.40
C SER A 196 -15.07 18.44 9.51
N GLY A 197 -14.22 17.50 9.70
CA GLY A 197 -12.98 17.40 8.95
C GLY A 197 -12.49 15.98 8.79
N THR A 198 -13.25 15.04 9.36
CA THR A 198 -12.86 13.64 9.39
C THR A 198 -12.83 12.98 8.02
N GLY A 199 -13.59 13.47 7.08
CA GLY A 199 -13.83 12.72 5.87
C GLY A 199 -12.85 13.00 4.73
N SER A 200 -11.86 13.85 4.87
CA SER A 200 -11.00 14.18 3.72
C SER A 200 -9.75 14.94 4.15
N ASN A 201 -9.02 14.36 5.06
CA ASN A 201 -7.75 14.93 5.49
C ASN A 201 -6.58 14.52 4.60
N TYR A 202 -6.76 13.55 3.70
CA TYR A 202 -5.78 13.20 2.69
C TYR A 202 -6.45 12.69 1.40
N CYS A 203 -5.73 12.80 0.29
CA CYS A 203 -6.11 12.27 -1.01
C CYS A 203 -4.86 11.89 -1.80
N VAL A 204 -5.04 11.12 -2.87
CA VAL A 204 -3.94 10.56 -3.66
C VAL A 204 -4.08 10.95 -5.13
N SER A 205 -2.96 11.29 -5.77
CA SER A 205 -2.80 11.43 -7.21
C SER A 205 -1.93 10.31 -7.76
N GLU A 206 -1.61 10.35 -9.06
CA GLU A 206 -0.73 9.38 -9.69
C GLU A 206 0.70 9.35 -9.12
N ASP A 207 1.18 10.46 -8.59
CA ASP A 207 2.56 10.64 -8.15
C ASP A 207 2.72 11.07 -6.69
N SER A 208 1.64 11.48 -6.03
CA SER A 208 1.72 12.12 -4.72
C SER A 208 0.55 11.77 -3.81
N VAL A 209 0.83 11.74 -2.52
CA VAL A 209 -0.18 11.80 -1.46
C VAL A 209 -0.23 13.21 -0.91
N TYR A 210 -1.41 13.77 -0.80
CA TYR A 210 -1.66 15.08 -0.19
C TYR A 210 -2.29 14.86 1.18
N VAL A 211 -1.69 15.45 2.22
CA VAL A 211 -2.19 15.36 3.59
C VAL A 211 -2.33 16.75 4.16
N ARG A 212 -3.53 17.12 4.57
CA ARG A 212 -3.72 18.39 5.27
C ARG A 212 -3.34 18.25 6.74
N ARG A 213 -2.66 19.27 7.25
CA ARG A 213 -2.34 19.38 8.67
C ARG A 213 -2.39 20.86 9.06
N ASP A 214 -3.44 21.26 9.76
CA ASP A 214 -3.66 22.63 10.20
C ASP A 214 -3.56 23.66 9.06
N ASP A 215 -2.57 24.53 9.08
CA ASP A 215 -2.31 25.55 8.08
C ASP A 215 -1.54 25.05 6.85
N HIS A 216 -1.13 23.79 6.84
CA HIS A 216 -0.38 23.20 5.74
C HIS A 216 -1.12 22.03 5.06
N CYS A 217 -0.93 21.91 3.75
CA CYS A 217 -1.15 20.67 3.02
C CYS A 217 0.21 20.17 2.51
N LEU A 218 0.57 18.95 2.88
CA LEU A 218 1.82 18.31 2.51
C LEU A 218 1.62 17.56 1.21
N ARG A 219 2.54 17.70 0.26
CA ARG A 219 2.67 16.84 -0.91
C ARG A 219 3.82 15.88 -0.68
N ILE A 220 3.54 14.59 -0.65
CA ILE A 220 4.48 13.51 -0.36
C ILE A 220 4.59 12.62 -1.60
N ASP A 221 5.81 12.26 -1.99
CA ASP A 221 6.05 11.37 -3.12
C ASP A 221 5.46 9.98 -2.86
N ILE A 222 4.66 9.49 -3.79
CA ILE A 222 3.89 8.24 -3.63
C ILE A 222 4.77 6.99 -3.46
N LYS A 223 5.98 6.98 -4.05
CA LYS A 223 6.87 5.82 -4.08
C LYS A 223 7.85 5.81 -2.92
N THR A 224 8.30 6.99 -2.50
CA THR A 224 9.41 7.12 -1.55
C THR A 224 8.99 7.65 -0.18
N GLY A 225 7.78 8.17 -0.03
CA GLY A 225 7.32 8.82 1.19
C GLY A 225 8.04 10.14 1.51
N LYS A 226 8.82 10.69 0.57
CA LYS A 226 9.55 11.94 0.80
C LYS A 226 8.66 13.15 0.58
N LEU A 227 8.78 14.14 1.46
CA LEU A 227 8.11 15.42 1.30
C LEU A 227 8.63 16.14 0.06
N ILE A 228 7.72 16.48 -0.87
CA ILE A 228 8.01 17.25 -2.07
C ILE A 228 7.76 18.74 -1.81
N LYS A 229 6.61 19.08 -1.22
CA LYS A 229 6.18 20.48 -1.05
C LYS A 229 5.21 20.62 0.12
N LYS A 230 5.19 21.82 0.71
CA LYS A 230 4.16 22.29 1.65
C LYS A 230 3.38 23.43 0.99
N PHE A 231 2.06 23.36 1.07
CA PHE A 231 1.18 24.43 0.64
C PHE A 231 0.56 25.07 1.89
N THR A 232 0.84 26.33 2.13
CA THR A 232 0.26 27.08 3.26
C THR A 232 -1.15 27.54 2.88
N ALA A 233 -2.10 27.42 3.81
CA ALA A 233 -3.44 27.94 3.61
C ALA A 233 -3.42 29.47 3.45
N PRO A 234 -4.26 30.04 2.60
CA PRO A 234 -4.45 31.48 2.53
C PRO A 234 -4.85 32.05 3.91
N LYS A 235 -4.53 33.31 4.16
CA LYS A 235 -5.00 33.98 5.37
C LYS A 235 -6.52 34.04 5.36
N ALA A 236 -7.12 33.78 6.53
CA ALA A 236 -8.55 34.00 6.74
C ALA A 236 -8.91 35.48 6.66
N ALA A 237 -10.19 35.82 6.50
CA ALA A 237 -10.67 37.18 6.37
C ALA A 237 -10.28 38.10 7.56
N ASN A 238 -10.03 37.54 8.73
CA ASN A 238 -9.55 38.24 9.91
C ASN A 238 -8.02 38.43 9.98
N GLY A 239 -7.29 38.11 8.87
CA GLY A 239 -5.84 38.24 8.77
C GLY A 239 -5.02 37.15 9.48
N LYS A 240 -5.64 36.22 10.20
CA LYS A 240 -4.98 35.10 10.85
C LYS A 240 -4.61 34.00 9.83
N PRO A 241 -3.62 33.14 10.14
CA PRO A 241 -3.36 31.96 9.32
C PRO A 241 -4.66 31.16 9.09
N GLY A 242 -4.92 30.78 7.86
CA GLY A 242 -6.03 29.89 7.53
C GLY A 242 -5.70 28.45 7.91
N THR A 243 -6.74 27.65 8.01
CA THR A 243 -6.63 26.20 8.25
C THR A 243 -7.22 25.47 7.06
N TRP A 244 -6.53 24.47 6.55
CA TRP A 244 -7.05 23.60 5.51
C TRP A 244 -8.26 22.81 6.02
N GLY A 245 -9.34 22.84 5.25
CA GLY A 245 -10.52 22.00 5.46
C GLY A 245 -10.52 20.77 4.57
N TYR A 246 -11.58 20.58 3.79
CA TYR A 246 -11.66 19.55 2.77
C TYR A 246 -10.57 19.74 1.73
N ILE A 247 -9.97 18.64 1.26
CA ILE A 247 -9.03 18.64 0.13
C ILE A 247 -9.45 17.60 -0.91
N ALA A 248 -9.22 17.93 -2.17
CA ALA A 248 -9.36 17.01 -3.30
C ALA A 248 -8.31 17.31 -4.37
N PHE A 249 -7.89 16.29 -5.08
CA PHE A 249 -7.02 16.43 -6.24
C PHE A 249 -7.78 16.02 -7.50
N VAL A 250 -7.91 16.93 -8.44
CA VAL A 250 -8.70 16.74 -9.68
C VAL A 250 -7.95 17.40 -10.84
N ASP A 251 -7.81 16.71 -11.94
CA ASP A 251 -7.23 17.22 -13.18
C ASP A 251 -5.91 17.99 -13.01
N GLY A 252 -5.01 17.42 -12.22
CA GLY A 252 -3.70 18.01 -11.95
C GLY A 252 -3.69 19.16 -10.93
N GLN A 253 -4.83 19.48 -10.32
CA GLN A 253 -4.97 20.60 -9.38
C GLN A 253 -5.39 20.12 -7.98
N LEU A 254 -4.77 20.71 -6.96
CA LEU A 254 -5.17 20.53 -5.57
C LEU A 254 -6.20 21.60 -5.19
N PHE A 255 -7.39 21.16 -4.86
CA PHE A 255 -8.46 21.98 -4.33
C PHE A 255 -8.53 21.86 -2.81
N GLY A 256 -8.91 22.94 -2.13
CA GLY A 256 -9.11 22.91 -0.70
C GLY A 256 -10.06 24.00 -0.23
N SER A 257 -10.82 23.72 0.81
CA SER A 257 -11.59 24.71 1.52
C SER A 257 -10.81 25.27 2.72
N LEU A 258 -11.15 26.46 3.16
CA LEU A 258 -10.72 26.96 4.46
C LEU A 258 -11.67 26.43 5.54
N ALA A 259 -11.10 25.77 6.55
CA ALA A 259 -11.87 25.31 7.69
C ALA A 259 -12.15 26.43 8.68
N ASN A 260 -13.31 26.38 9.32
CA ASN A 260 -13.57 27.20 10.48
C ASN A 260 -12.99 26.48 11.73
N SER A 261 -11.83 26.93 12.18
CA SER A 261 -11.12 26.34 13.33
C SER A 261 -11.90 26.35 14.65
N LYS A 262 -13.02 27.06 14.70
CA LYS A 262 -13.89 27.12 15.90
C LYS A 262 -15.10 26.18 15.83
N HIS A 263 -15.30 25.49 14.72
CA HIS A 263 -16.45 24.61 14.57
C HIS A 263 -16.12 23.21 15.11
N VAL A 264 -16.37 23.04 16.39
CA VAL A 264 -16.30 21.74 17.07
C VAL A 264 -17.73 21.27 17.31
N VAL A 265 -18.13 20.19 16.68
CA VAL A 265 -19.41 19.53 17.01
C VAL A 265 -19.16 18.62 18.22
N THR A 266 -19.55 19.08 19.38
CA THR A 266 -19.46 18.28 20.62
C THR A 266 -20.79 17.53 20.81
N TYR A 267 -20.76 16.21 20.66
CA TYR A 267 -21.87 15.38 21.13
C TYR A 267 -21.75 15.23 22.65
N ARG A 268 -22.53 15.98 23.40
CA ARG A 268 -22.70 15.67 24.81
C ARG A 268 -23.62 14.45 24.92
N TYR A 269 -23.08 13.35 25.38
CA TYR A 269 -23.88 12.26 25.90
C TYR A 269 -24.64 12.85 27.11
N ARG A 270 -25.96 12.97 27.04
CA ARG A 270 -26.77 13.19 28.23
C ARG A 270 -27.01 11.83 28.84
N PRO A 271 -26.47 11.50 30.02
CA PRO A 271 -26.96 10.33 30.74
C PRO A 271 -28.45 10.55 30.96
N GLY A 272 -29.27 9.59 30.57
CA GLY A 272 -30.71 9.55 30.78
C GLY A 272 -31.05 9.49 32.26
#